data_a0b99ad97e30443d0ecfd937835685b6
#
_entry.id   a0b99ad97e30443d0ecfd937835685b6
#
_cell.length_a   1.000
_cell.length_b   1.000
_cell.length_c   1.000
_cell.angle_alpha   90.00
_cell.angle_beta   90.00
_cell.angle_gamma   90.00
#
_symmetry.space_group_name_H-M   'P 1'
#
loop_
_entity.id
_entity.type
_entity.pdbx_description
1 polymer ?
#
loop_
_entity_poly.entity_id
_entity_poly.type
_entity_poly.pdbx_seq_one_letter_code
_entity_poly.pdbx_strand_id
1 'polypeptide(L)'
;MKIDGGRLLPLVVALLLPVPAAAQSEGWDQDFDQEKKPWVELQAQIPPYPKPQNLIEFEAGAASPHRFYIDSNSISMAGDGTVRYTLVIRTAGGATNVSFEGMRCETREQKYYATGRSDGAWTRARKPQWRHIEYQEVNQYHWVLYKDFFCNGKAPVKSAKEALDKLKAGS
;
A
#
# COMPACT_ATOMS: atom_id res chain seq x y z
N MET A 1 10.77 14.18 -104.72
CA MET A 1 9.52 14.08 -103.98
C MET A 1 9.85 13.41 -102.63
N LYS A 2 9.83 14.21 -101.57
CA LYS A 2 10.37 13.81 -100.26
C LYS A 2 9.26 13.06 -99.49
N ILE A 3 9.63 11.96 -98.88
CA ILE A 3 8.77 11.19 -97.95
C ILE A 3 9.36 11.39 -96.56
N ASP A 4 8.58 12.06 -95.72
CA ASP A 4 8.89 12.32 -94.31
C ASP A 4 8.74 11.08 -93.45
N GLY A 5 9.79 10.79 -92.68
CA GLY A 5 9.83 9.69 -91.75
C GLY A 5 9.03 9.98 -90.44
N GLY A 6 8.00 9.21 -90.17
CA GLY A 6 7.28 9.23 -88.91
C GLY A 6 8.13 8.69 -87.79
N ARG A 7 8.38 9.49 -86.78
CA ARG A 7 8.95 9.07 -85.51
C ARG A 7 7.92 8.38 -84.63
N LEU A 8 8.14 7.10 -84.42
CA LEU A 8 7.42 6.36 -83.38
C LEU A 8 8.02 6.67 -82.01
N LEU A 9 7.26 7.26 -81.15
CA LEU A 9 7.59 7.40 -79.73
C LEU A 9 7.26 6.09 -79.04
N PRO A 10 8.19 5.51 -78.21
CA PRO A 10 7.84 4.40 -77.39
C PRO A 10 6.97 4.83 -76.18
N LEU A 11 5.85 4.19 -76.06
CA LEU A 11 4.96 4.31 -74.90
C LEU A 11 5.60 3.56 -73.70
N VAL A 12 6.16 4.31 -72.74
CA VAL A 12 6.67 3.73 -71.50
C VAL A 12 5.46 3.50 -70.58
N VAL A 13 5.03 2.25 -70.49
CA VAL A 13 4.05 1.83 -69.49
C VAL A 13 4.75 1.65 -68.16
N ALA A 14 4.60 2.59 -67.23
CA ALA A 14 5.10 2.48 -65.87
C ALA A 14 4.22 1.49 -65.12
N LEU A 15 4.69 0.27 -64.83
CA LEU A 15 4.07 -0.69 -63.91
C LEU A 15 4.21 -0.14 -62.48
N LEU A 16 3.16 0.42 -61.93
CA LEU A 16 3.07 0.74 -60.48
C LEU A 16 2.84 -0.55 -59.73
N LEU A 17 3.88 -1.15 -59.16
CA LEU A 17 3.79 -2.26 -58.22
C LEU A 17 3.29 -1.72 -56.87
N PRO A 18 2.29 -2.32 -56.25
CA PRO A 18 1.87 -1.94 -54.93
C PRO A 18 2.96 -2.31 -53.92
N VAL A 19 3.50 -1.32 -53.19
CA VAL A 19 4.37 -1.54 -52.06
C VAL A 19 3.50 -2.03 -50.92
N PRO A 20 3.74 -3.22 -50.33
CA PRO A 20 3.02 -3.63 -49.14
C PRO A 20 3.37 -2.66 -48.01
N ALA A 21 2.40 -1.94 -47.49
CA ALA A 21 2.51 -1.19 -46.25
C ALA A 21 2.70 -2.24 -45.15
N ALA A 22 3.97 -2.44 -44.72
CA ALA A 22 4.23 -3.13 -43.47
C ALA A 22 3.65 -2.28 -42.36
N ALA A 23 2.51 -2.65 -41.82
CA ALA A 23 1.99 -2.12 -40.58
C ALA A 23 2.99 -2.50 -39.50
N GLN A 24 3.83 -1.55 -39.12
CA GLN A 24 4.63 -1.63 -37.90
C GLN A 24 3.65 -1.52 -36.75
N SER A 25 3.25 -2.67 -36.20
CA SER A 25 2.65 -2.75 -34.88
C SER A 25 3.78 -2.50 -33.88
N GLU A 26 4.14 -1.22 -33.71
CA GLU A 26 5.04 -0.82 -32.64
C GLU A 26 4.35 -1.11 -31.31
N GLY A 27 4.73 -2.20 -30.69
CA GLY A 27 5.06 -2.38 -29.29
C GLY A 27 4.20 -1.70 -28.23
N TRP A 28 2.87 -1.95 -28.22
CA TRP A 28 2.02 -1.64 -27.05
C TRP A 28 2.09 -2.71 -25.97
N ASP A 29 2.77 -3.85 -26.23
CA ASP A 29 2.77 -5.01 -25.33
C ASP A 29 4.02 -5.09 -24.43
N GLN A 30 4.98 -4.16 -24.51
CA GLN A 30 6.23 -4.29 -23.75
C GLN A 30 6.21 -3.72 -22.32
N ASP A 31 5.18 -2.97 -21.93
CA ASP A 31 5.13 -2.34 -20.60
C ASP A 31 4.28 -3.09 -19.56
N PHE A 32 3.57 -4.15 -19.94
CA PHE A 32 2.70 -4.88 -19.01
C PHE A 32 3.38 -6.04 -18.28
N ASP A 33 4.52 -6.51 -18.75
CA ASP A 33 5.29 -7.61 -18.15
C ASP A 33 6.54 -7.14 -17.39
N GLN A 34 6.52 -5.94 -16.82
CA GLN A 34 7.52 -5.64 -15.81
C GLN A 34 7.28 -6.59 -14.63
N GLU A 35 8.11 -7.64 -14.53
CA GLU A 35 8.15 -8.52 -13.37
C GLU A 35 8.16 -7.64 -12.12
N LYS A 36 7.03 -7.61 -11.40
CA LYS A 36 6.93 -6.89 -10.14
C LYS A 36 8.00 -7.47 -9.23
N LYS A 37 9.04 -6.68 -8.96
CA LYS A 37 10.09 -7.09 -8.02
C LYS A 37 9.42 -7.62 -6.75
N PRO A 38 9.85 -8.79 -6.26
CA PRO A 38 9.30 -9.34 -5.02
C PRO A 38 9.36 -8.28 -3.92
N TRP A 39 8.25 -8.09 -3.21
CA TRP A 39 8.24 -7.18 -2.08
C TRP A 39 9.19 -7.66 -0.99
N VAL A 40 10.02 -6.77 -0.49
CA VAL A 40 10.99 -7.05 0.59
C VAL A 40 10.68 -6.13 1.75
N GLU A 41 10.43 -6.74 2.91
CA GLU A 41 10.18 -6.01 4.15
C GLU A 41 11.45 -5.35 4.68
N LEU A 42 11.37 -4.05 4.96
CA LEU A 42 12.44 -3.36 5.67
C LEU A 42 12.39 -3.65 7.17
N GLN A 43 13.56 -3.72 7.80
CA GLN A 43 13.66 -3.98 9.23
C GLN A 43 12.89 -2.95 10.05
N ALA A 44 11.96 -3.43 10.89
CA ALA A 44 11.19 -2.57 11.77
C ALA A 44 12.03 -2.11 12.97
N GLN A 45 12.10 -0.79 13.16
CA GLN A 45 12.69 -0.17 14.34
C GLN A 45 11.60 -0.04 15.41
N ILE A 46 11.81 -0.66 16.57
CA ILE A 46 10.86 -0.57 17.68
C ILE A 46 10.93 0.85 18.26
N PRO A 47 9.79 1.58 18.34
CA PRO A 47 9.77 2.94 18.88
C PRO A 47 9.97 2.95 20.40
N PRO A 48 10.17 4.13 20.99
CA PRO A 48 10.04 4.28 22.44
C PRO A 48 8.68 3.78 22.93
N TYR A 49 8.63 3.35 24.20
CA TYR A 49 7.38 2.90 24.81
C TYR A 49 6.35 4.05 24.84
N PRO A 50 5.06 3.77 24.53
CA PRO A 50 4.04 4.82 24.42
C PRO A 50 3.83 5.54 25.74
N LYS A 51 3.62 6.86 25.66
CA LYS A 51 3.31 7.70 26.81
C LYS A 51 1.85 8.13 26.79
N PRO A 52 1.18 8.23 27.96
CA PRO A 52 -0.26 8.55 28.02
C PRO A 52 -0.67 9.81 27.24
N GLN A 53 0.17 10.86 27.26
CA GLN A 53 -0.10 12.13 26.57
C GLN A 53 -0.06 12.04 25.03
N ASN A 54 0.50 10.97 24.48
CA ASN A 54 0.62 10.75 23.02
C ASN A 54 -0.49 9.86 22.46
N LEU A 55 -1.35 9.32 23.33
CA LEU A 55 -2.38 8.39 22.94
C LEU A 55 -3.59 9.12 22.34
N ILE A 56 -3.94 8.76 21.11
CA ILE A 56 -5.15 9.21 20.42
C ILE A 56 -6.12 8.03 20.43
N GLU A 57 -7.29 8.24 21.03
CA GLU A 57 -8.36 7.25 21.05
C GLU A 57 -9.02 7.15 19.67
N PHE A 58 -9.49 5.97 19.29
CA PHE A 58 -10.30 5.78 18.10
C PHE A 58 -11.36 4.71 18.36
N GLU A 59 -12.49 4.83 17.66
CA GLU A 59 -13.59 3.88 17.75
C GLU A 59 -13.31 2.65 16.88
N ALA A 60 -13.28 1.48 17.49
CA ALA A 60 -13.04 0.20 16.78
C ALA A 60 -14.31 -0.61 16.55
N GLY A 61 -15.44 0.08 16.42
CA GLY A 61 -16.77 -0.49 16.26
C GLY A 61 -17.58 -0.48 17.55
N ALA A 62 -18.87 -0.20 17.42
CA ALA A 62 -19.80 0.06 18.51
C ALA A 62 -20.01 -1.12 19.50
N ALA A 63 -19.61 -2.33 19.11
CA ALA A 63 -19.80 -3.54 19.92
C ALA A 63 -18.63 -3.86 20.85
N SER A 64 -17.51 -3.14 20.78
CA SER A 64 -16.34 -3.45 21.61
C SER A 64 -16.44 -2.78 22.98
N PRO A 65 -16.31 -3.54 24.09
CA PRO A 65 -16.24 -2.96 25.43
C PRO A 65 -14.84 -2.40 25.76
N HIS A 66 -13.89 -2.47 24.82
CA HIS A 66 -12.51 -2.06 24.98
C HIS A 66 -12.28 -0.67 24.38
N ARG A 67 -11.26 0.02 24.89
CA ARG A 67 -10.82 1.32 24.36
C ARG A 67 -9.51 1.14 23.62
N PHE A 68 -9.42 1.74 22.44
CA PHE A 68 -8.31 1.58 21.51
C PHE A 68 -7.62 2.91 21.29
N TYR A 69 -6.28 2.88 21.31
CA TYR A 69 -5.46 4.08 21.16
C TYR A 69 -4.29 3.82 20.23
N ILE A 70 -3.91 4.82 19.46
CA ILE A 70 -2.65 4.87 18.72
C ILE A 70 -1.72 5.86 19.37
N ASP A 71 -0.46 5.46 19.60
CA ASP A 71 0.60 6.41 19.99
C ASP A 71 1.00 7.26 18.79
N SER A 72 0.64 8.54 18.85
CA SER A 72 0.88 9.51 17.78
C SER A 72 2.35 9.62 17.34
N ASN A 73 3.28 9.37 18.24
CA ASN A 73 4.72 9.47 17.98
C ASN A 73 5.31 8.22 17.36
N SER A 74 4.55 7.12 17.30
CA SER A 74 5.02 5.84 16.77
C SER A 74 4.65 5.61 15.30
N ILE A 75 3.76 6.44 14.74
CA ILE A 75 3.29 6.25 13.36
C ILE A 75 4.42 6.57 12.39
N SER A 76 4.72 5.62 11.52
CA SER A 76 5.72 5.80 10.47
C SER A 76 5.33 5.09 9.17
N MET A 77 5.70 5.73 8.06
CA MET A 77 5.59 5.15 6.71
C MET A 77 6.96 4.62 6.34
N ALA A 78 7.09 3.30 6.25
CA ALA A 78 8.34 2.69 5.81
C ALA A 78 8.45 2.73 4.28
N GLY A 79 9.68 2.75 3.77
CA GLY A 79 9.96 2.75 2.32
C GLY A 79 9.50 1.49 1.58
N ASP A 80 9.11 0.44 2.32
CA ASP A 80 8.50 -0.79 1.81
C ASP A 80 6.97 -0.72 1.69
N GLY A 81 6.36 0.46 1.93
CA GLY A 81 4.92 0.66 1.90
C GLY A 81 4.18 0.19 3.15
N THR A 82 4.89 -0.18 4.21
CA THR A 82 4.30 -0.59 5.49
C THR A 82 4.02 0.63 6.37
N VAL A 83 2.80 0.74 6.89
CA VAL A 83 2.45 1.64 7.99
C VAL A 83 2.80 0.96 9.29
N ARG A 84 3.63 1.58 10.13
CA ARG A 84 4.03 1.04 11.43
C ARG A 84 3.52 1.94 12.54
N TYR A 85 3.02 1.34 13.61
CA TYR A 85 2.36 2.07 14.70
C TYR A 85 2.39 1.28 16.00
N THR A 86 2.22 1.97 17.12
CA THR A 86 1.98 1.37 18.44
C THR A 86 0.50 1.45 18.76
N LEU A 87 -0.10 0.30 19.00
CA LEU A 87 -1.48 0.15 19.46
C LEU A 87 -1.50 -0.07 20.97
N VAL A 88 -2.41 0.61 21.66
CA VAL A 88 -2.69 0.38 23.08
C VAL A 88 -4.17 0.04 23.23
N ILE A 89 -4.46 -1.09 23.85
CA ILE A 89 -5.84 -1.54 24.12
C ILE A 89 -6.04 -1.58 25.64
N ARG A 90 -7.00 -0.80 26.11
CA ARG A 90 -7.48 -0.90 27.50
C ARG A 90 -8.72 -1.74 27.53
N THR A 91 -8.61 -2.93 28.14
CA THR A 91 -9.73 -3.84 28.22
C THR A 91 -10.75 -3.39 29.25
N ALA A 92 -12.00 -3.85 29.12
CA ALA A 92 -13.05 -3.59 30.11
C ALA A 92 -12.68 -4.12 31.50
N GLY A 93 -11.84 -5.18 31.59
CA GLY A 93 -11.32 -5.74 32.84
C GLY A 93 -10.13 -4.98 33.43
N GLY A 94 -9.74 -3.81 32.86
CA GLY A 94 -8.66 -2.98 33.37
C GLY A 94 -7.24 -3.34 32.91
N ALA A 95 -7.06 -4.43 32.13
CA ALA A 95 -5.75 -4.77 31.57
C ALA A 95 -5.38 -3.81 30.42
N THR A 96 -4.08 -3.52 30.30
CA THR A 96 -3.55 -2.74 29.19
C THR A 96 -2.63 -3.63 28.34
N ASN A 97 -2.97 -3.77 27.07
CA ASN A 97 -2.18 -4.47 26.07
C ASN A 97 -1.52 -3.44 25.17
N VAL A 98 -0.22 -3.58 24.95
CA VAL A 98 0.57 -2.70 24.08
C VAL A 98 1.21 -3.56 23.01
N SER A 99 1.12 -3.15 21.76
CA SER A 99 1.77 -3.82 20.64
C SER A 99 2.38 -2.83 19.66
N PHE A 100 3.52 -3.19 19.10
CA PHE A 100 4.11 -2.50 17.95
C PHE A 100 3.84 -3.34 16.72
N GLU A 101 3.16 -2.76 15.76
CA GLU A 101 2.56 -3.47 14.64
C GLU A 101 2.90 -2.82 13.30
N GLY A 102 2.73 -3.60 12.23
CA GLY A 102 2.78 -3.15 10.85
C GLY A 102 1.51 -3.50 10.09
N MET A 103 1.17 -2.66 9.12
CA MET A 103 0.04 -2.84 8.22
C MET A 103 0.49 -2.67 6.77
N ARG A 104 0.17 -3.65 5.92
CA ARG A 104 0.35 -3.60 4.47
C ARG A 104 -1.00 -3.36 3.81
N CYS A 105 -1.14 -2.19 3.20
CA CYS A 105 -2.40 -1.83 2.54
C CYS A 105 -2.63 -2.63 1.25
N GLU A 106 -1.58 -2.90 0.49
CA GLU A 106 -1.68 -3.61 -0.79
C GLU A 106 -2.30 -5.00 -0.65
N THR A 107 -1.90 -5.73 0.39
CA THR A 107 -2.33 -7.11 0.64
C THR A 107 -3.37 -7.22 1.75
N ARG A 108 -3.71 -6.10 2.40
CA ARG A 108 -4.61 -6.06 3.56
C ARG A 108 -4.15 -7.01 4.68
N GLU A 109 -2.90 -6.84 5.09
CA GLU A 109 -2.28 -7.68 6.12
C GLU A 109 -1.77 -6.85 7.29
N GLN A 110 -1.75 -7.46 8.46
CA GLN A 110 -1.15 -6.93 9.67
C GLN A 110 -0.08 -7.87 10.23
N LYS A 111 0.85 -7.33 11.02
CA LYS A 111 1.94 -8.07 11.64
C LYS A 111 2.30 -7.48 12.99
N TYR A 112 2.51 -8.34 13.98
CA TYR A 112 3.02 -7.96 15.29
C TYR A 112 4.56 -8.04 15.30
N TYR A 113 5.25 -6.95 15.58
CA TYR A 113 6.71 -6.90 15.73
C TYR A 113 7.17 -7.09 17.16
N ALA A 114 6.41 -6.50 18.11
CA ALA A 114 6.72 -6.57 19.53
C ALA A 114 5.46 -6.37 20.38
N THR A 115 5.51 -6.85 21.60
CA THR A 115 4.51 -6.61 22.65
C THR A 115 5.14 -5.86 23.80
N GLY A 116 4.39 -4.92 24.37
CA GLY A 116 4.81 -4.17 25.55
C GLY A 116 4.57 -4.96 26.83
N ARG A 117 5.49 -4.83 27.76
CA ARG A 117 5.38 -5.39 29.11
C ARG A 117 4.89 -4.31 30.08
N SER A 118 4.41 -4.74 31.22
CA SER A 118 3.92 -3.84 32.29
C SER A 118 5.04 -2.97 32.90
N ASP A 119 6.31 -3.38 32.77
CA ASP A 119 7.49 -2.61 33.21
C ASP A 119 7.94 -1.55 32.16
N GLY A 120 7.21 -1.37 31.08
CA GLY A 120 7.54 -0.43 30.00
C GLY A 120 8.59 -0.93 29.01
N ALA A 121 8.97 -2.20 29.08
CA ALA A 121 9.90 -2.81 28.13
C ALA A 121 9.18 -3.48 26.97
N TRP A 122 9.89 -3.62 25.84
CA TRP A 122 9.41 -4.34 24.67
C TRP A 122 9.92 -5.78 24.64
N THR A 123 9.05 -6.69 24.26
CA THR A 123 9.41 -8.07 23.92
C THR A 123 9.17 -8.29 22.43
N ARG A 124 10.23 -8.60 21.67
CA ARG A 124 10.13 -8.90 20.24
C ARG A 124 9.33 -10.18 19.99
N ALA A 125 8.50 -10.19 18.96
CA ALA A 125 7.85 -11.41 18.51
C ALA A 125 8.89 -12.42 18.00
N ARG A 126 8.77 -13.68 18.41
CA ARG A 126 9.73 -14.74 18.03
C ARG A 126 9.65 -15.11 16.55
N LYS A 127 8.44 -15.18 16.00
CA LYS A 127 8.15 -15.54 14.60
C LYS A 127 7.05 -14.61 14.08
N PRO A 128 7.36 -13.33 13.82
CA PRO A 128 6.36 -12.39 13.33
C PRO A 128 5.95 -12.76 11.90
N GLN A 129 4.65 -12.91 11.68
CA GLN A 129 4.09 -13.29 10.38
C GLN A 129 3.02 -12.27 9.98
N TRP A 130 2.95 -11.98 8.68
CA TRP A 130 1.86 -11.24 8.08
C TRP A 130 0.60 -12.08 8.11
N ARG A 131 -0.52 -11.50 8.54
CA ARG A 131 -1.84 -12.12 8.63
C ARG A 131 -2.86 -11.24 7.98
N HIS A 132 -3.74 -11.86 7.21
CA HIS A 132 -4.82 -11.13 6.56
C HIS A 132 -5.75 -10.47 7.59
N ILE A 133 -6.17 -9.22 7.30
CA ILE A 133 -7.14 -8.49 8.12
C ILE A 133 -8.53 -8.83 7.59
N GLU A 134 -9.31 -9.51 8.41
CA GLU A 134 -10.69 -9.85 8.11
C GLU A 134 -11.63 -8.88 8.81
N TYR A 135 -12.79 -8.64 8.20
CA TYR A 135 -13.87 -7.98 8.89
C TYR A 135 -14.44 -8.95 9.93
N GLN A 136 -14.50 -8.49 11.17
CA GLN A 136 -15.11 -9.23 12.28
C GLN A 136 -16.12 -8.32 12.98
N GLU A 137 -17.23 -8.87 13.46
CA GLU A 137 -18.23 -8.07 14.18
C GLU A 137 -17.73 -7.57 15.53
N VAL A 138 -16.83 -8.34 16.15
CA VAL A 138 -16.23 -8.03 17.45
C VAL A 138 -14.72 -7.83 17.30
N ASN A 139 -14.17 -6.81 17.97
CA ASN A 139 -12.74 -6.49 17.95
C ASN A 139 -12.17 -6.24 16.54
N GLN A 140 -12.92 -5.53 15.72
CA GLN A 140 -12.55 -5.21 14.34
C GLN A 140 -11.50 -4.07 14.19
N TYR A 141 -10.73 -3.77 15.22
CA TYR A 141 -9.83 -2.62 15.25
C TYR A 141 -8.80 -2.59 14.11
N HIS A 142 -8.27 -3.73 13.69
CA HIS A 142 -7.38 -3.78 12.52
C HIS A 142 -8.10 -3.40 11.22
N TRP A 143 -9.35 -3.83 11.07
CA TRP A 143 -10.17 -3.46 9.92
C TRP A 143 -10.46 -1.96 9.89
N VAL A 144 -10.82 -1.38 11.04
CA VAL A 144 -11.06 0.07 11.17
C VAL A 144 -9.79 0.85 10.88
N LEU A 145 -8.65 0.44 11.46
CA LEU A 145 -7.35 1.07 11.18
C LEU A 145 -7.00 1.02 9.70
N TYR A 146 -7.21 -0.13 9.05
CA TYR A 146 -6.99 -0.30 7.63
C TYR A 146 -7.89 0.62 6.79
N LYS A 147 -9.22 0.54 7.03
CA LYS A 147 -10.21 1.18 6.18
C LYS A 147 -10.26 2.69 6.34
N ASP A 148 -10.16 3.18 7.58
CA ASP A 148 -10.52 4.56 7.89
C ASP A 148 -9.29 5.45 8.14
N PHE A 149 -8.15 4.89 8.60
CA PHE A 149 -7.03 5.68 9.08
C PHE A 149 -5.73 5.50 8.30
N PHE A 150 -5.30 4.28 8.01
CA PHE A 150 -3.95 4.00 7.52
C PHE A 150 -3.86 3.69 6.03
N CYS A 151 -4.97 3.31 5.39
CA CYS A 151 -4.96 2.97 3.98
C CYS A 151 -5.96 3.78 3.16
N ASN A 152 -5.56 4.13 1.95
CA ASN A 152 -6.42 4.68 0.91
C ASN A 152 -6.60 3.59 -0.16
N GLY A 153 -7.53 2.65 0.09
CA GLY A 153 -7.64 1.43 -0.70
C GLY A 153 -6.41 0.53 -0.52
N LYS A 154 -5.70 0.22 -1.60
CA LYS A 154 -4.49 -0.61 -1.57
C LYS A 154 -3.19 0.16 -1.29
N ALA A 155 -3.24 1.48 -1.21
CA ALA A 155 -2.08 2.32 -0.93
C ALA A 155 -2.08 2.77 0.53
N PRO A 156 -0.90 2.89 1.18
CA PRO A 156 -0.82 3.53 2.48
C PRO A 156 -1.14 5.02 2.38
N VAL A 157 -1.53 5.65 3.48
CA VAL A 157 -1.57 7.11 3.59
C VAL A 157 -0.19 7.69 3.27
N LYS A 158 -0.15 8.92 2.76
CA LYS A 158 1.07 9.55 2.24
C LYS A 158 2.10 9.90 3.32
N SER A 159 1.63 10.08 4.56
CA SER A 159 2.49 10.50 5.67
C SER A 159 1.89 10.16 7.03
N ALA A 160 2.74 10.14 8.07
CA ALA A 160 2.28 10.04 9.46
C ALA A 160 1.33 11.19 9.83
N LYS A 161 1.55 12.40 9.27
CA LYS A 161 0.64 13.51 9.49
C LYS A 161 -0.77 13.25 8.97
N GLU A 162 -0.90 12.69 7.77
CA GLU A 162 -2.21 12.33 7.21
C GLU A 162 -2.94 11.30 8.09
N ALA A 163 -2.22 10.26 8.56
CA ALA A 163 -2.79 9.30 9.50
C ALA A 163 -3.27 9.95 10.80
N LEU A 164 -2.45 10.86 11.35
CA LEU A 164 -2.79 11.61 12.57
C LEU A 164 -4.01 12.53 12.39
N ASP A 165 -4.10 13.22 11.26
CA ASP A 165 -5.22 14.10 10.95
C ASP A 165 -6.53 13.29 10.84
N LYS A 166 -6.49 12.11 10.21
CA LYS A 166 -7.63 11.19 10.13
C LYS A 166 -8.03 10.66 11.52
N LEU A 167 -7.06 10.22 12.34
CA LEU A 167 -7.32 9.74 13.69
C LEU A 167 -7.99 10.82 14.56
N LYS A 168 -7.51 12.06 14.49
CA LYS A 168 -8.09 13.20 15.26
C LYS A 168 -9.47 13.60 14.77
N ALA A 169 -9.78 13.40 13.49
CA ALA A 169 -11.10 13.71 12.93
C ALA A 169 -12.13 12.63 13.24
N GLY A 170 -11.71 11.39 13.51
CA GLY A 170 -12.57 10.26 13.84
C GLY A 170 -12.58 9.87 15.32
N SER A 171 -11.93 10.67 16.18
CA SER A 171 -11.88 10.48 17.64
C SER A 171 -13.00 11.22 18.36
#